data_e6ec3100182ecf65592b31ccb5f2078c
#
_entry.id   e6ec3100182ecf65592b31ccb5f2078c
#
_cell.length_a   1.000
_cell.length_b   1.000
_cell.length_c   1.000
_cell.angle_alpha   90.00
_cell.angle_beta   90.00
_cell.angle_gamma   90.00
#
_symmetry.space_group_name_H-M   'P 1'
#
loop_
_entity.id
_entity.type
_entity.pdbx_description
1 polymer ?
#
loop_
_entity_poly.entity_id
_entity_poly.type
_entity_poly.pdbx_seq_one_letter_code
_entity_poly.pdbx_strand_id
1 'polypeptide(L)'
;MVYDVITVGSATVDAFTNTGKKLFKKGKKDYVQVPFGSKILIEQLKFDIGGGGTNTAVALSKLGLKISYIGSMGCGTNSQRIKTLLKKEKVDCSFIQSCNGRTGFSVILDAE
;
A
#
# COMPACT_ATOMS: atom_id res chain seq x y z
N MET A 1 -3.98 27.45 3.68
CA MET A 1 -4.85 26.71 2.74
C MET A 1 -5.93 26.01 3.53
N VAL A 2 -7.16 26.06 3.05
CA VAL A 2 -8.29 25.42 3.71
C VAL A 2 -8.58 24.07 3.03
N TYR A 3 -8.69 23.01 3.81
CA TYR A 3 -9.06 21.68 3.33
C TYR A 3 -10.50 21.38 3.66
N ASP A 4 -11.14 20.61 2.81
CA ASP A 4 -12.47 20.10 3.10
C ASP A 4 -12.41 18.95 4.11
N VAL A 5 -11.38 18.07 3.96
CA VAL A 5 -11.16 16.94 4.86
C VAL A 5 -9.66 16.73 5.05
N ILE A 6 -9.30 16.34 6.24
CA ILE A 6 -7.96 15.84 6.58
C ILE A 6 -8.11 14.39 7.00
N THR A 7 -7.41 13.50 6.31
CA THR A 7 -7.36 12.08 6.69
C THR A 7 -6.13 11.82 7.55
N VAL A 8 -6.28 10.97 8.55
CA VAL A 8 -5.20 10.57 9.46
C VAL A 8 -5.18 9.05 9.51
N GLY A 9 -4.06 8.44 9.20
CA GLY A 9 -3.96 6.99 9.23
C GLY A 9 -2.74 6.45 8.53
N SER A 10 -2.75 5.14 8.30
CA SER A 10 -1.63 4.43 7.70
C SER A 10 -1.47 4.70 6.20
N ALA A 11 -0.23 4.52 5.77
CA ALA A 11 0.18 4.47 4.37
C ALA A 11 1.12 3.29 4.19
N THR A 12 0.86 2.45 3.22
CA THR A 12 1.65 1.25 2.94
C THR A 12 1.91 1.10 1.45
N VAL A 13 2.97 0.39 1.12
CA VAL A 13 3.17 -0.16 -0.21
C VAL A 13 2.79 -1.63 -0.19
N ASP A 14 1.94 -2.04 -1.09
CA ASP A 14 1.47 -3.43 -1.21
C ASP A 14 2.06 -4.04 -2.47
N ALA A 15 2.78 -5.16 -2.31
CA ALA A 15 3.27 -5.95 -3.41
C ALA A 15 2.31 -7.12 -3.66
N PHE A 16 1.53 -7.02 -4.71
CA PHE A 16 0.67 -8.12 -5.17
C PHE A 16 1.50 -9.06 -6.03
N THR A 17 1.60 -10.29 -5.58
CA THR A 17 2.42 -11.30 -6.23
C THR A 17 1.57 -12.48 -6.64
N ASN A 18 1.80 -13.01 -7.84
CA ASN A 18 1.22 -14.26 -8.29
C ASN A 18 2.33 -15.26 -8.57
N THR A 19 2.30 -16.39 -7.91
CA THR A 19 3.31 -17.43 -8.04
C THR A 19 3.00 -18.43 -9.16
N GLY A 20 1.79 -18.41 -9.72
CA GLY A 20 1.34 -19.40 -10.70
C GLY A 20 1.27 -20.82 -10.14
N LYS A 21 1.44 -21.00 -8.83
CA LYS A 21 1.44 -22.32 -8.20
C LYS A 21 0.11 -22.67 -7.58
N LYS A 22 -0.10 -23.98 -7.46
CA LYS A 22 -1.36 -24.53 -6.99
C LYS A 22 -1.69 -24.12 -5.57
N LEU A 23 -2.95 -23.77 -5.39
CA LEU A 23 -3.57 -23.63 -4.10
C LEU A 23 -3.61 -24.98 -3.39
N PHE A 24 -3.35 -24.96 -2.11
CA PHE A 24 -3.60 -26.08 -1.22
C PHE A 24 -4.90 -25.84 -0.47
N LYS A 25 -5.85 -26.77 -0.61
CA LYS A 25 -7.13 -26.68 0.09
C LYS A 25 -7.11 -27.49 1.37
N LYS A 26 -7.48 -26.86 2.47
CA LYS A 26 -7.70 -27.54 3.74
C LYS A 26 -9.07 -27.15 4.30
N GLY A 27 -10.00 -28.07 4.27
CA GLY A 27 -11.39 -27.78 4.61
C GLY A 27 -12.04 -26.82 3.61
N LYS A 28 -12.62 -25.72 4.10
CA LYS A 28 -13.26 -24.68 3.27
C LYS A 28 -12.34 -23.52 2.89
N LYS A 29 -11.07 -23.58 3.25
CA LYS A 29 -10.12 -22.50 3.00
C LYS A 29 -9.05 -22.93 2.01
N ASP A 30 -8.66 -21.99 1.17
CA ASP A 30 -7.53 -22.15 0.26
C ASP A 30 -6.25 -21.63 0.94
N TYR A 31 -5.15 -22.32 0.72
CA TYR A 31 -3.86 -21.98 1.28
C TYR A 31 -2.79 -22.00 0.20
N VAL A 32 -1.85 -21.09 0.30
CA VAL A 32 -0.58 -21.18 -0.42
C VAL A 32 0.46 -21.75 0.53
N GLN A 33 1.09 -22.84 0.15
CA GLN A 33 2.07 -23.53 0.97
C GLN A 33 3.40 -23.63 0.21
N VAL A 34 4.47 -23.23 0.86
CA VAL A 34 5.83 -23.27 0.31
C VAL A 34 6.80 -23.82 1.35
N PRO A 35 7.87 -24.51 0.95
CA PRO A 35 8.89 -24.96 1.89
C PRO A 35 9.55 -23.77 2.59
N PHE A 36 9.78 -23.90 3.88
CA PHE A 36 10.44 -22.88 4.67
C PHE A 36 11.83 -22.54 4.09
N GLY A 37 12.14 -21.27 3.99
CA GLY A 37 13.43 -20.81 3.46
C GLY A 37 13.64 -21.00 1.97
N SER A 38 12.62 -21.44 1.24
CA SER A 38 12.72 -21.61 -0.22
C SER A 38 12.62 -20.28 -0.97
N LYS A 39 13.18 -20.25 -2.17
CA LYS A 39 12.94 -19.18 -3.14
C LYS A 39 11.72 -19.50 -3.95
N ILE A 40 10.83 -18.52 -4.07
CA ILE A 40 9.59 -18.64 -4.84
C ILE A 40 9.71 -17.74 -6.05
N LEU A 41 9.57 -18.30 -7.24
CA LEU A 41 9.48 -17.52 -8.45
C LEU A 41 8.13 -16.82 -8.51
N ILE A 42 8.17 -15.52 -8.68
CA ILE A 42 6.97 -14.69 -8.85
C ILE A 42 6.75 -14.49 -10.35
N GLU A 43 5.61 -14.93 -10.86
CA GLU A 43 5.27 -14.78 -12.27
C GLU A 43 4.72 -13.39 -12.57
N GLN A 44 3.96 -12.83 -11.65
CA GLN A 44 3.40 -11.49 -11.78
C GLN A 44 3.63 -10.71 -10.51
N LEU A 45 4.09 -9.49 -10.66
CA LEU A 45 4.35 -8.56 -9.57
C LEU A 45 3.74 -7.20 -9.90
N LYS A 46 2.89 -6.72 -8.99
CA LYS A 46 2.32 -5.37 -9.08
C LYS A 46 2.49 -4.68 -7.74
N PHE A 47 2.97 -3.45 -7.76
CA PHE A 47 2.97 -2.58 -6.58
C PHE A 47 1.74 -1.69 -6.59
N ASP A 48 1.13 -1.54 -5.45
CA ASP A 48 0.05 -0.61 -5.22
C ASP A 48 0.24 0.09 -3.87
N ILE A 49 -0.50 1.14 -3.65
CA ILE A 49 -0.44 1.89 -2.40
C ILE A 49 -1.69 1.56 -1.59
N GLY A 50 -1.47 1.17 -0.34
CA GLY A 50 -2.52 0.86 0.62
C GLY A 50 -2.47 1.75 1.84
N GLY A 51 -3.27 1.38 2.82
CA GLY A 51 -3.40 2.09 4.08
C GLY A 51 -4.69 2.90 4.17
N GLY A 52 -5.32 2.87 5.34
CA GLY A 52 -6.62 3.52 5.55
C GLY A 52 -6.57 5.03 5.37
N GLY A 53 -5.48 5.68 5.78
CA GLY A 53 -5.31 7.11 5.62
C GLY A 53 -5.19 7.55 4.17
N THR A 54 -4.37 6.86 3.40
CA THR A 54 -4.14 7.17 1.99
C THR A 54 -5.30 6.76 1.10
N ASN A 55 -5.87 5.58 1.30
CA ASN A 55 -7.02 5.13 0.51
C ASN A 55 -8.22 6.07 0.66
N THR A 56 -8.51 6.50 1.87
CA THR A 56 -9.58 7.47 2.12
C THR A 56 -9.26 8.82 1.50
N ALA A 57 -8.02 9.29 1.62
CA ALA A 57 -7.59 10.55 1.04
C ALA A 57 -7.77 10.57 -0.48
N VAL A 58 -7.32 9.53 -1.16
CA VAL A 58 -7.43 9.41 -2.62
C VAL A 58 -8.90 9.34 -3.05
N ALA A 59 -9.71 8.54 -2.37
CA ALA A 59 -11.13 8.42 -2.69
C ALA A 59 -11.85 9.76 -2.57
N LEU A 60 -11.63 10.50 -1.50
CA LEU A 60 -12.24 11.81 -1.28
C LEU A 60 -11.74 12.86 -2.28
N SER A 61 -10.46 12.81 -2.62
CA SER A 61 -9.90 13.71 -3.64
C SER A 61 -10.52 13.47 -5.01
N LYS A 62 -10.75 12.21 -5.37
CA LYS A 62 -11.45 11.86 -6.62
C LYS A 62 -12.90 12.33 -6.65
N LEU A 63 -13.50 12.54 -5.50
CA LEU A 63 -14.85 13.14 -5.40
C LEU A 63 -14.84 14.68 -5.50
N GLY A 64 -13.67 15.27 -5.70
CA GLY A 64 -13.53 16.73 -5.90
C GLY A 64 -13.26 17.52 -4.64
N LEU A 65 -13.03 16.88 -3.49
CA LEU A 65 -12.75 17.55 -2.24
C LEU A 65 -11.26 17.93 -2.13
N LYS A 66 -10.97 18.99 -1.40
CA LYS A 66 -9.60 19.39 -1.06
C LYS A 66 -9.12 18.63 0.15
N ILE A 67 -8.13 17.78 -0.03
CA ILE A 67 -7.69 16.81 0.97
C ILE A 67 -6.24 17.05 1.35
N SER A 68 -5.98 16.97 2.65
CA SER A 68 -4.65 16.77 3.22
C SER A 68 -4.58 15.42 3.92
N TYR A 69 -3.44 14.78 3.85
CA TYR A 69 -3.15 13.54 4.52
C TYR A 69 -2.12 13.75 5.63
N ILE A 70 -2.42 13.25 6.81
CA ILE A 70 -1.49 13.22 7.96
C ILE A 70 -1.15 11.76 8.25
N GLY A 71 0.12 11.46 8.24
CA GLY A 71 0.63 10.13 8.58
C GLY A 71 2.13 10.13 8.73
N SER A 72 2.68 8.99 9.05
CA SER A 72 4.12 8.78 9.21
C SER A 72 4.58 7.69 8.25
N MET A 73 5.75 7.89 7.66
CA MET A 73 6.40 6.92 6.81
C MET A 73 7.91 7.05 6.89
N GLY A 74 8.64 6.06 6.40
CA GLY A 74 10.09 6.11 6.32
C GLY A 74 10.60 7.08 5.26
N CYS A 75 11.91 7.05 5.03
CA CYS A 75 12.61 7.98 4.12
C CYS A 75 13.21 7.26 2.91
N GLY A 76 12.61 6.20 2.41
CA GLY A 76 13.16 5.41 1.32
C GLY A 76 12.34 5.48 0.04
N THR A 77 12.63 4.57 -0.88
CA THR A 77 11.95 4.46 -2.17
C THR A 77 10.45 4.23 -2.01
N ASN A 78 10.03 3.44 -1.02
CA ASN A 78 8.62 3.15 -0.81
C ASN A 78 7.84 4.39 -0.36
N SER A 79 8.43 5.23 0.50
CA SER A 79 7.82 6.50 0.86
C SER A 79 7.67 7.43 -0.35
N GLN A 80 8.64 7.44 -1.25
CA GLN A 80 8.56 8.22 -2.48
C GLN A 80 7.45 7.72 -3.41
N ARG A 81 7.24 6.41 -3.49
CA ARG A 81 6.12 5.83 -4.26
C ARG A 81 4.77 6.34 -3.75
N ILE A 82 4.60 6.35 -2.43
CA ILE A 82 3.36 6.83 -1.80
C ILE A 82 3.16 8.32 -2.08
N LYS A 83 4.18 9.13 -1.85
CA LYS A 83 4.11 10.58 -2.08
C LYS A 83 3.82 10.93 -3.55
N THR A 84 4.44 10.20 -4.47
CA THR A 84 4.21 10.40 -5.91
C THR A 84 2.75 10.13 -6.27
N LEU A 85 2.18 9.04 -5.77
CA LEU A 85 0.76 8.74 -6.00
C LEU A 85 -0.15 9.79 -5.40
N LEU A 86 0.08 10.16 -4.14
CA LEU A 86 -0.75 11.14 -3.44
C LEU A 86 -0.74 12.49 -4.17
N LYS A 87 0.42 12.94 -4.63
CA LYS A 87 0.54 14.17 -5.42
C LYS A 87 -0.19 14.08 -6.75
N LYS A 88 -0.07 12.96 -7.44
CA LYS A 88 -0.80 12.70 -8.69
C LYS A 88 -2.30 12.77 -8.47
N GLU A 89 -2.77 12.28 -7.34
CA GLU A 89 -4.20 12.29 -6.95
C GLU A 89 -4.61 13.59 -6.24
N LYS A 90 -3.77 14.62 -6.29
CA LYS A 90 -4.03 15.95 -5.75
C LYS A 90 -4.27 15.99 -4.23
N VAL A 91 -3.66 15.07 -3.50
CA VAL A 91 -3.65 15.06 -2.03
C VAL A 91 -2.44 15.85 -1.54
N ASP A 92 -2.65 16.78 -0.61
CA ASP A 92 -1.56 17.51 0.01
C ASP A 92 -0.76 16.61 0.94
N CYS A 93 0.56 16.59 0.74
CA CYS A 93 1.51 15.75 1.47
C CYS A 93 2.36 16.53 2.48
N SER A 94 2.08 17.83 2.69
CA SER A 94 2.95 18.68 3.50
C SER A 94 2.97 18.31 4.98
N PHE A 95 1.99 17.57 5.47
CA PHE A 95 1.91 17.13 6.87
C PHE A 95 2.32 15.68 7.08
N ILE A 96 2.94 15.07 6.10
CA ILE A 96 3.52 13.73 6.26
C ILE A 96 4.78 13.82 7.08
N GLN A 97 4.87 13.04 8.15
CA GLN A 97 6.06 12.96 8.98
C GLN A 97 6.96 11.83 8.50
N SER A 98 8.23 12.15 8.29
CA SER A 98 9.25 11.15 8.01
C SER A 98 9.87 10.66 9.31
N CYS A 99 10.00 9.35 9.47
CA CYS A 99 10.64 8.73 10.63
C CYS A 99 11.88 7.94 10.19
N ASN A 100 12.71 7.55 11.15
CA ASN A 100 13.89 6.71 10.90
C ASN A 100 13.56 5.23 10.65
N GLY A 101 12.28 4.88 10.69
CA GLY A 101 11.82 3.53 10.42
C GLY A 101 11.61 3.27 8.93
N ARG A 102 11.04 2.12 8.66
CA ARG A 102 10.64 1.71 7.32
C ARG A 102 9.19 2.12 7.06
N THR A 103 8.89 2.44 5.82
CA THR A 103 7.52 2.56 5.35
C THR A 103 6.82 1.21 5.44
N GLY A 104 5.57 1.19 5.88
CA GLY A 104 4.76 -0.04 5.92
C GLY A 104 4.76 -0.73 4.56
N PHE A 105 5.00 -2.03 4.57
CA PHE A 105 5.12 -2.82 3.37
C PHE A 105 4.42 -4.17 3.58
N SER A 106 3.59 -4.55 2.63
CA SER A 106 2.87 -5.82 2.65
C SER A 106 3.17 -6.62 1.39
N VAL A 107 3.28 -7.92 1.55
CA VAL A 107 3.32 -8.85 0.42
C VAL A 107 2.01 -9.63 0.42
N ILE A 108 1.27 -9.53 -0.67
CA ILE A 108 0.06 -10.31 -0.89
C ILE A 108 0.45 -11.46 -1.82
N LEU A 109 0.41 -12.67 -1.29
CA LEU A 109 0.79 -13.86 -2.03
C LEU A 109 -0.48 -14.52 -2.59
N ASP A 110 -0.57 -14.56 -3.89
CA ASP A 110 -1.66 -15.16 -4.62
C ASP A 110 -1.13 -16.29 -5.51
N ALA A 111 -1.99 -17.21 -5.84
CA ALA A 111 -1.64 -18.40 -6.63
C ALA A 111 -2.85 -18.88 -7.45
N GLU A 112 -2.77 -18.70 -8.75
CA GLU A 112 -3.71 -19.29 -9.71
C GLU A 112 -2.98 -19.83 -10.93
#